data_947d3a634ec3bc3dfb2c2e0553cfe7ec
#
_entry.id   947d3a634ec3bc3dfb2c2e0553cfe7ec
#
_cell.length_a   1.000
_cell.length_b   1.000
_cell.length_c   1.000
_cell.angle_alpha   90.00
_cell.angle_beta   90.00
_cell.angle_gamma   90.00
#
_symmetry.space_group_name_H-M   'P 1'
#
loop_
_entity.id
_entity.type
_entity.pdbx_description
1 polymer ?
#
loop_
_entity_poly.entity_id
_entity_poly.type
_entity_poly.pdbx_seq_one_letter_code
_entity_poly.pdbx_strand_id
1 'polypeptide(L)'
;ELVDAGVKELKTADEVNEVLSQQNGTVLLIVNSVCGCAAGNMRPGVKLSIQHDKKPSKLTTVFAGVDGEAVAQARKYFLPYPPSSPSIALFKDGDLVHFLERHHIEGGSAQMIAANLQAAYDEYC
;
A
#
# COMPACT_ATOMS: atom_id res chain seq x y z
N GLU A 1 -0.19 5.21 13.13
CA GLU A 1 -1.59 4.80 12.95
C GLU A 1 -1.71 3.48 12.20
N LEU A 2 -1.07 3.34 11.04
CA LEU A 2 -1.05 2.06 10.31
C LEU A 2 -0.27 1.00 11.07
N VAL A 3 0.82 1.36 11.71
CA VAL A 3 1.64 0.45 12.51
C VAL A 3 0.80 -0.15 13.64
N ASP A 4 -0.04 0.64 14.28
CA ASP A 4 -0.93 0.16 15.34
C ASP A 4 -1.95 -0.86 14.82
N ALA A 5 -2.26 -0.81 13.52
CA ALA A 5 -3.17 -1.75 12.87
C ALA A 5 -2.48 -3.02 12.36
N GLY A 6 -1.18 -3.17 12.59
CA GLY A 6 -0.43 -4.35 12.19
C GLY A 6 0.36 -4.20 10.89
N VAL A 7 0.48 -2.98 10.37
CA VAL A 7 1.24 -2.70 9.15
C VAL A 7 2.70 -2.44 9.51
N LYS A 8 3.63 -3.14 8.86
CA LYS A 8 5.07 -3.00 9.12
C LYS A 8 5.65 -1.82 8.35
N GLU A 9 6.39 -0.97 9.03
CA GLU A 9 7.09 0.17 8.44
C GLU A 9 8.40 -0.28 7.79
N LEU A 10 8.62 0.10 6.53
CA LEU A 10 9.86 -0.17 5.81
C LEU A 10 10.62 1.15 5.68
N LYS A 11 11.85 1.19 6.14
CA LYS A 11 12.64 2.43 6.24
C LYS A 11 13.84 2.49 5.31
N THR A 12 14.27 1.37 4.76
CA THR A 12 15.45 1.30 3.89
C THR A 12 15.11 0.62 2.57
N ALA A 13 15.95 0.85 1.55
CA ALA A 13 15.82 0.19 0.26
C ALA A 13 15.95 -1.33 0.40
N ASP A 14 16.85 -1.80 1.27
CA ASP A 14 17.03 -3.24 1.51
C ASP A 14 15.80 -3.89 2.09
N GLU A 15 15.12 -3.23 3.03
CA GLU A 15 13.87 -3.74 3.60
C GLU A 15 12.77 -3.85 2.54
N VAL A 16 12.68 -2.85 1.64
CA VAL A 16 11.73 -2.87 0.53
C VAL A 16 12.02 -4.02 -0.41
N ASN A 17 13.29 -4.20 -0.80
CA ASN A 17 13.69 -5.29 -1.69
C ASN A 17 13.39 -6.66 -1.08
N GLU A 18 13.66 -6.83 0.20
CA GLU A 18 13.40 -8.09 0.90
C GLU A 18 11.93 -8.49 0.83
N VAL A 19 11.04 -7.52 0.97
CA VAL A 19 9.59 -7.78 0.95
C VAL A 19 9.06 -7.94 -0.46
N LEU A 20 9.42 -7.04 -1.38
CA LEU A 20 8.81 -6.99 -2.72
C LEU A 20 9.43 -7.98 -3.71
N SER A 21 10.64 -8.45 -3.46
CA SER A 21 11.27 -9.46 -4.32
C SER A 21 10.81 -10.88 -4.05
N GLN A 22 10.03 -11.10 -2.99
CA GLN A 22 9.50 -12.42 -2.66
C GLN A 22 8.50 -12.88 -3.71
N GLN A 23 8.64 -14.13 -4.16
CA GLN A 23 7.81 -14.69 -5.22
C GLN A 23 6.70 -15.62 -4.68
N ASN A 24 6.40 -15.53 -3.40
CA ASN A 24 5.36 -16.32 -2.76
C ASN A 24 4.49 -15.43 -1.90
N GLY A 25 3.17 -15.50 -2.11
CA GLY A 25 2.18 -14.81 -1.29
C GLY A 25 1.87 -13.40 -1.76
N THR A 26 1.09 -12.71 -0.97
CA THR A 26 0.59 -11.37 -1.29
C THR A 26 1.17 -10.33 -0.34
N VAL A 27 1.49 -9.15 -0.88
CA VAL A 27 2.05 -8.02 -0.11
C VAL A 27 1.27 -6.76 -0.44
N LEU A 28 0.77 -6.09 0.58
CA LEU A 28 0.20 -4.75 0.44
C LEU A 28 1.29 -3.75 0.81
N LEU A 29 1.60 -2.82 -0.09
CA LEU A 29 2.54 -1.74 0.19
C LEU A 29 1.83 -0.40 0.06
N ILE A 30 1.87 0.37 1.13
CA ILE A 30 1.21 1.68 1.22
C ILE A 30 2.28 2.76 1.21
N VAL A 31 2.21 3.67 0.24
CA VAL A 31 3.03 4.89 0.28
C VAL A 31 2.24 5.94 1.04
N ASN A 32 2.55 6.08 2.32
CA ASN A 32 1.89 7.02 3.21
C ASN A 32 2.46 8.43 3.02
N SER A 33 1.74 9.44 3.45
CA SER A 33 2.20 10.82 3.38
C SER A 33 1.54 11.68 4.47
N VAL A 34 2.00 12.92 4.62
CA VAL A 34 1.41 13.88 5.56
C VAL A 34 0.20 14.61 4.96
N CYS A 35 -0.14 14.32 3.73
CA CYS A 35 -1.27 14.91 3.03
C CYS A 35 -2.59 14.64 3.76
N GLY A 36 -3.53 15.58 3.70
CA GLY A 36 -4.86 15.42 4.30
C GLY A 36 -5.64 14.25 3.75
N CYS A 37 -5.47 13.91 2.45
CA CYS A 37 -6.13 12.75 1.85
C CYS A 37 -5.59 11.44 2.42
N ALA A 38 -4.31 11.39 2.83
CA ALA A 38 -3.78 10.23 3.53
C ALA A 38 -4.44 10.08 4.91
N ALA A 39 -4.54 11.17 5.67
CA ALA A 39 -5.11 11.13 7.01
C ALA A 39 -6.62 10.89 6.99
N GLY A 40 -7.34 11.53 6.07
CA GLY A 40 -8.80 11.50 6.03
C GLY A 40 -9.39 10.31 5.30
N ASN A 41 -8.71 9.82 4.27
CA ASN A 41 -9.26 8.78 3.37
C ASN A 41 -8.44 7.50 3.37
N MET A 42 -7.14 7.61 3.10
CA MET A 42 -6.30 6.44 2.83
C MET A 42 -6.08 5.59 4.07
N ARG A 43 -5.60 6.16 5.17
CA ARG A 43 -5.33 5.39 6.38
C ARG A 43 -6.58 4.75 6.97
N PRO A 44 -7.70 5.48 7.12
CA PRO A 44 -8.95 4.84 7.57
C PRO A 44 -9.44 3.77 6.59
N GLY A 45 -9.31 3.99 5.28
CA GLY A 45 -9.73 3.03 4.27
C GLY A 45 -8.93 1.73 4.36
N VAL A 46 -7.62 1.82 4.52
CA VAL A 46 -6.76 0.65 4.70
C VAL A 46 -7.13 -0.10 5.97
N LYS A 47 -7.34 0.61 7.08
CA LYS A 47 -7.71 -0.02 8.35
C LYS A 47 -9.02 -0.79 8.25
N LEU A 48 -9.99 -0.25 7.53
CA LEU A 48 -11.24 -0.96 7.25
C LEU A 48 -11.01 -2.17 6.36
N SER A 49 -10.17 -2.04 5.34
CA SER A 49 -9.95 -3.12 4.37
C SER A 49 -9.32 -4.36 5.00
N ILE A 50 -8.42 -4.19 5.95
CA ILE A 50 -7.71 -5.32 6.57
C ILE A 50 -8.54 -6.05 7.63
N GLN A 51 -9.76 -5.61 7.90
CA GLN A 51 -10.72 -6.34 8.73
C GLN A 51 -11.47 -7.40 7.94
N HIS A 52 -11.25 -7.46 6.63
CA HIS A 52 -11.85 -8.44 5.73
C HIS A 52 -11.28 -9.84 5.98
N ASP A 53 -12.06 -10.89 5.68
CA ASP A 53 -11.65 -12.28 5.85
C ASP A 53 -10.42 -12.62 5.00
N LYS A 54 -10.41 -12.15 3.75
CA LYS A 54 -9.24 -12.28 2.87
C LYS A 54 -8.43 -11.00 2.94
N LYS A 55 -7.14 -11.14 3.18
CA LYS A 55 -6.23 -10.01 3.22
C LYS A 55 -4.83 -10.47 2.83
N PRO A 56 -3.94 -9.52 2.42
CA PRO A 56 -2.57 -9.86 2.05
C PRO A 56 -1.83 -10.53 3.20
N SER A 57 -0.93 -11.44 2.86
CA SER A 57 -0.12 -12.14 3.86
C SER A 57 0.85 -11.19 4.57
N LYS A 58 1.25 -10.12 3.91
CA LYS A 58 2.11 -9.08 4.50
C LYS A 58 1.50 -7.70 4.28
N LEU A 59 1.51 -6.88 5.32
CA LEU A 59 1.02 -5.51 5.30
C LEU A 59 2.21 -4.60 5.59
N THR A 60 2.59 -3.75 4.63
CA THR A 60 3.78 -2.90 4.74
C THR A 60 3.49 -1.47 4.31
N THR A 61 4.32 -0.53 4.78
CA THR A 61 4.20 0.88 4.42
C THR A 61 5.57 1.55 4.34
N VAL A 62 5.69 2.52 3.44
CA VAL A 62 6.80 3.49 3.40
C VAL A 62 6.22 4.89 3.54
N PHE A 63 7.00 5.84 4.06
CA PHE A 63 6.49 7.19 4.33
C PHE A 63 7.16 8.21 3.42
N ALA A 64 6.40 8.74 2.45
CA ALA A 64 6.90 9.75 1.53
C ALA A 64 7.26 11.04 2.28
N GLY A 65 8.43 11.59 1.96
CA GLY A 65 8.93 12.79 2.62
C GLY A 65 9.75 12.52 3.88
N VAL A 66 9.75 11.29 4.39
CA VAL A 66 10.51 10.88 5.59
C VAL A 66 11.53 9.81 5.24
N ASP A 67 11.09 8.72 4.63
CA ASP A 67 11.94 7.57 4.31
C ASP A 67 12.25 7.55 2.80
N GLY A 68 12.96 8.57 2.32
CA GLY A 68 13.20 8.80 0.89
C GLY A 68 13.81 7.61 0.15
N GLU A 69 14.77 6.93 0.77
CA GLU A 69 15.42 5.76 0.18
C GLU A 69 14.45 4.61 -0.03
N ALA A 70 13.63 4.32 0.99
CA ALA A 70 12.63 3.26 0.90
C ALA A 70 11.56 3.59 -0.14
N VAL A 71 11.09 4.84 -0.18
CA VAL A 71 10.09 5.30 -1.15
C VAL A 71 10.63 5.20 -2.57
N ALA A 72 11.85 5.65 -2.81
CA ALA A 72 12.48 5.59 -4.14
C ALA A 72 12.59 4.14 -4.63
N GLN A 73 12.98 3.22 -3.75
CA GLN A 73 13.09 1.82 -4.08
C GLN A 73 11.73 1.17 -4.36
N ALA A 74 10.72 1.51 -3.54
CA ALA A 74 9.37 1.00 -3.74
C ALA A 74 8.81 1.43 -5.10
N ARG A 75 9.06 2.68 -5.51
CA ARG A 75 8.56 3.21 -6.78
C ARG A 75 9.12 2.47 -8.00
N LYS A 76 10.27 1.86 -7.90
CA LYS A 76 10.81 1.03 -8.98
C LYS A 76 9.94 -0.19 -9.27
N TYR A 77 9.26 -0.70 -8.25
CA TYR A 77 8.35 -1.84 -8.38
C TYR A 77 6.98 -1.44 -8.93
N PHE A 78 6.66 -0.14 -8.95
CA PHE A 78 5.38 0.37 -9.44
C PHE A 78 5.38 0.70 -10.93
N LEU A 79 6.54 0.66 -11.59
CA LEU A 79 6.61 0.98 -13.01
C LEU A 79 5.63 0.13 -13.81
N PRO A 80 4.95 0.67 -14.81
CA PRO A 80 5.14 2.00 -15.42
C PRO A 80 4.31 3.13 -14.79
N TYR A 81 3.72 2.93 -13.61
CA TYR A 81 2.93 3.99 -12.98
C TYR A 81 3.80 5.15 -12.51
N PRO A 82 3.39 6.41 -12.74
CA PRO A 82 4.15 7.57 -12.28
C PRO A 82 4.14 7.69 -10.75
N PRO A 83 5.15 8.32 -10.16
CA PRO A 83 5.18 8.54 -8.72
C PRO A 83 3.97 9.34 -8.24
N SER A 84 3.35 8.86 -7.17
CA SER A 84 2.28 9.58 -6.49
C SER A 84 2.28 9.21 -5.01
N SER A 85 1.78 10.09 -4.16
CA SER A 85 1.62 9.83 -2.73
C SER A 85 0.44 10.62 -2.17
N PRO A 86 -0.44 10.01 -1.38
CA PRO A 86 -0.41 8.60 -1.00
C PRO A 86 -0.76 7.67 -2.17
N SER A 87 -0.32 6.44 -2.08
CA SER A 87 -0.68 5.40 -3.05
C SER A 87 -0.67 4.04 -2.37
N ILE A 88 -1.35 3.06 -2.98
CA ILE A 88 -1.47 1.71 -2.41
C ILE A 88 -1.22 0.70 -3.52
N ALA A 89 -0.33 -0.25 -3.28
CA ALA A 89 0.02 -1.29 -4.24
C ALA A 89 -0.20 -2.67 -3.64
N LEU A 90 -0.78 -3.58 -4.42
CA LEU A 90 -0.92 -4.99 -4.05
C LEU A 90 -0.07 -5.84 -4.98
N PHE A 91 0.80 -6.65 -4.40
CA PHE A 91 1.66 -7.58 -5.12
C PHE A 91 1.24 -9.01 -4.83
N LYS A 92 1.29 -9.84 -5.86
CA LYS A 92 1.07 -11.28 -5.70
C LYS A 92 2.20 -12.02 -6.38
N ASP A 93 2.92 -12.84 -5.62
CA ASP A 93 4.05 -13.64 -6.10
C ASP A 93 5.09 -12.78 -6.83
N GLY A 94 5.33 -11.58 -6.32
CA GLY A 94 6.31 -10.64 -6.85
C GLY A 94 5.79 -9.72 -7.95
N ASP A 95 4.56 -9.90 -8.43
CA ASP A 95 3.98 -9.10 -9.50
C ASP A 95 2.98 -8.07 -8.95
N LEU A 96 3.01 -6.87 -9.51
CA LEU A 96 2.03 -5.83 -9.18
C LEU A 96 0.69 -6.17 -9.84
N VAL A 97 -0.32 -6.46 -9.03
CA VAL A 97 -1.64 -6.90 -9.54
C VAL A 97 -2.74 -5.86 -9.34
N HIS A 98 -2.55 -4.88 -8.44
CA HIS A 98 -3.53 -3.83 -8.20
C HIS A 98 -2.82 -2.59 -7.68
N PHE A 99 -3.27 -1.40 -8.12
CA PHE A 99 -2.64 -0.15 -7.72
C PHE A 99 -3.67 0.98 -7.63
N LEU A 100 -3.65 1.69 -6.49
CA LEU A 100 -4.45 2.90 -6.30
C LEU A 100 -3.50 4.09 -6.29
N GLU A 101 -3.65 4.99 -7.26
CA GLU A 101 -2.89 6.22 -7.34
C GLU A 101 -3.53 7.31 -6.47
N ARG A 102 -2.81 8.41 -6.26
CA ARG A 102 -3.27 9.51 -5.43
C ARG A 102 -4.66 10.02 -5.84
N HIS A 103 -4.91 10.17 -7.15
CA HIS A 103 -6.20 10.70 -7.61
C HIS A 103 -7.38 9.78 -7.28
N HIS A 104 -7.16 8.46 -7.19
CA HIS A 104 -8.20 7.54 -6.74
C HIS A 104 -8.50 7.73 -5.25
N ILE A 105 -7.47 8.05 -4.47
CA ILE A 105 -7.58 8.23 -3.02
C ILE A 105 -8.23 9.58 -2.71
N GLU A 106 -7.79 10.64 -3.37
CA GLU A 106 -8.35 11.99 -3.18
C GLU A 106 -9.83 12.05 -3.53
N GLY A 107 -10.24 11.37 -4.59
CA GLY A 107 -11.61 11.36 -5.06
C GLY A 107 -12.53 10.39 -4.33
N GLY A 108 -11.99 9.60 -3.39
CA GLY A 108 -12.75 8.57 -2.69
C GLY A 108 -12.95 8.87 -1.21
N SER A 109 -13.84 8.10 -0.59
CA SER A 109 -14.00 8.08 0.86
C SER A 109 -13.25 6.87 1.43
N ALA A 110 -13.09 6.82 2.76
CA ALA A 110 -12.51 5.66 3.42
C ALA A 110 -13.25 4.37 3.05
N GLN A 111 -14.59 4.42 2.99
CA GLN A 111 -15.42 3.27 2.64
C GLN A 111 -15.20 2.82 1.20
N MET A 112 -15.06 3.75 0.26
CA MET A 112 -14.81 3.42 -1.14
C MET A 112 -13.43 2.78 -1.32
N ILE A 113 -12.42 3.31 -0.64
CA ILE A 113 -11.06 2.75 -0.66
C ILE A 113 -11.07 1.34 -0.08
N ALA A 114 -11.73 1.15 1.06
CA ALA A 114 -11.84 -0.16 1.69
C ALA A 114 -12.54 -1.17 0.78
N ALA A 115 -13.65 -0.78 0.15
CA ALA A 115 -14.39 -1.65 -0.76
C ALA A 115 -13.54 -2.04 -1.98
N ASN A 116 -12.80 -1.09 -2.53
CA ASN A 116 -11.91 -1.35 -3.66
C ASN A 116 -10.82 -2.36 -3.28
N LEU A 117 -10.18 -2.16 -2.13
CA LEU A 117 -9.13 -3.05 -1.67
C LEU A 117 -9.67 -4.44 -1.33
N GLN A 118 -10.85 -4.52 -0.70
CA GLN A 118 -11.46 -5.81 -0.37
C GLN A 118 -11.83 -6.61 -1.62
N ALA A 119 -12.28 -5.94 -2.67
CA ALA A 119 -12.53 -6.59 -3.96
C ALA A 119 -11.24 -7.16 -4.55
N ALA A 120 -10.13 -6.42 -4.45
CA ALA A 120 -8.82 -6.91 -4.90
C ALA A 120 -8.35 -8.08 -4.04
N TYR A 121 -8.57 -8.03 -2.73
CA TYR A 121 -8.21 -9.13 -1.84
C TYR A 121 -9.00 -10.40 -2.17
N ASP A 122 -10.29 -10.26 -2.51
CA ASP A 122 -11.11 -11.40 -2.90
C ASP A 122 -10.60 -12.04 -4.18
N GLU A 123 -10.05 -11.25 -5.10
CA GLU A 123 -9.53 -11.75 -6.37
C GLU A 123 -8.14 -12.37 -6.23
N TYR A 124 -7.25 -11.75 -5.46
CA TYR A 124 -5.82 -12.11 -5.44
C TYR A 124 -5.35 -12.80 -4.16
N CYS A 125 -6.03 -12.60 -3.07
CA CYS A 125 -5.67 -13.22 -1.80
C CYS A 125 -6.55 -14.44 -1.53
#